data_bbb0e49a27fda18390a8c5df84baca90
#
_entry.id   bbb0e49a27fda18390a8c5df84baca90
#
_cell.length_a   1.000
_cell.length_b   1.000
_cell.length_c   1.000
_cell.angle_alpha   90.00
_cell.angle_beta   90.00
_cell.angle_gamma   90.00
#
_symmetry.space_group_name_H-M   'P 1'
#
loop_
_entity.id
_entity.type
_entity.pdbx_description
1 polymer ?
#
loop_
_entity_poly.entity_id
_entity_poly.type
_entity_poly.pdbx_seq_one_letter_code
_entity_poly.pdbx_strand_id
1 'polypeptide(L)'
;MKKIVAAATTITIILVAVISPIFADSRGQTFLEDLENIEISLYGERLPGAIVDRLEQIEKDIFGEVYTGPVINRVSRISAVAGSASGGKVSVAYKLASVEWFLRGRVTPEPVMTKLNKIETIVLGEPGMGSLMTRVDYLLAICLPDGTLKTEDIIIPQGQPVLIKLLKKLDSSSTQKGYKAEIEIAKDILIDNQLVVAKGSRTHGIVTEVTPAGRLGRDGKITLELQGIKALDGTVVPLVFDEKTRRLNESLQWAIGAGLAGFIVFGPVGALGAVFVHGKDAIIPEGTELYVATGADVRVHGMTLPADVAVELIKDMPVVEIKPVK
;
A
#
# COMPACT_ATOMS: atom_id res chain seq x y z
N MET A 1 -34.90 -50.95 47.67
CA MET A 1 -34.30 -50.92 46.33
C MET A 1 -34.62 -49.58 45.65
N LYS A 2 -33.74 -48.59 45.70
CA LYS A 2 -33.91 -47.28 45.03
C LYS A 2 -32.93 -47.23 43.86
N LYS A 3 -33.43 -47.17 42.66
CA LYS A 3 -32.63 -46.98 41.42
C LYS A 3 -32.25 -45.51 41.28
N ILE A 4 -30.97 -45.22 41.29
CA ILE A 4 -30.41 -43.93 40.98
C ILE A 4 -30.21 -43.88 39.45
N VAL A 5 -30.93 -42.96 38.77
CA VAL A 5 -30.73 -42.67 37.36
C VAL A 5 -29.70 -41.55 37.28
N ALA A 6 -28.54 -41.87 36.73
CA ALA A 6 -27.50 -40.87 36.45
C ALA A 6 -27.80 -40.21 35.08
N ALA A 7 -28.08 -38.89 35.09
CA ALA A 7 -28.18 -38.11 33.88
C ALA A 7 -26.77 -37.70 33.43
N ALA A 8 -26.34 -38.21 32.30
CA ALA A 8 -25.10 -37.76 31.64
C ALA A 8 -25.36 -36.49 30.85
N THR A 9 -24.82 -35.41 31.34
CA THR A 9 -24.85 -34.11 30.63
C THR A 9 -23.70 -34.09 29.62
N THR A 10 -24.04 -34.23 28.34
CA THR A 10 -23.06 -34.14 27.25
C THR A 10 -22.77 -32.65 27.01
N ILE A 11 -21.59 -32.18 27.41
CA ILE A 11 -21.11 -30.84 27.08
C ILE A 11 -20.54 -30.89 25.67
N THR A 12 -21.28 -30.34 24.72
CA THR A 12 -20.81 -30.13 23.35
C THR A 12 -19.89 -28.88 23.35
N ILE A 13 -18.58 -29.13 23.30
CA ILE A 13 -17.58 -28.06 23.10
C ILE A 13 -17.62 -27.68 21.62
N ILE A 14 -18.23 -26.52 21.31
CA ILE A 14 -18.15 -25.92 19.98
C ILE A 14 -16.75 -25.31 19.87
N LEU A 15 -15.85 -26.00 19.16
CA LEU A 15 -14.54 -25.49 18.79
C LEU A 15 -14.76 -24.43 17.70
N VAL A 16 -14.83 -23.16 18.09
CA VAL A 16 -14.76 -22.04 17.16
C VAL A 16 -13.33 -22.00 16.62
N ALA A 17 -13.15 -22.58 15.44
CA ALA A 17 -11.92 -22.39 14.68
C ALA A 17 -11.83 -20.91 14.31
N VAL A 18 -11.01 -20.16 15.02
CA VAL A 18 -10.56 -18.83 14.62
C VAL A 18 -9.76 -19.05 13.33
N ILE A 19 -10.39 -18.77 12.19
CA ILE A 19 -9.70 -18.71 10.90
C ILE A 19 -8.82 -17.46 10.99
N SER A 20 -7.59 -17.65 11.47
CA SER A 20 -6.54 -16.65 11.29
C SER A 20 -6.38 -16.45 9.78
N PRO A 21 -6.39 -15.21 9.27
CA PRO A 21 -6.06 -15.00 7.88
C PRO A 21 -4.65 -15.55 7.66
N ILE A 22 -4.55 -16.53 6.78
CA ILE A 22 -3.27 -17.06 6.31
C ILE A 22 -2.64 -15.90 5.55
N PHE A 23 -1.84 -15.09 6.23
CA PHE A 23 -0.85 -14.27 5.56
C PHE A 23 0.05 -15.27 4.83
N ALA A 24 0.05 -15.17 3.50
CA ALA A 24 0.85 -16.03 2.66
C ALA A 24 2.28 -16.03 3.19
N ASP A 25 2.67 -17.18 3.69
CA ASP A 25 3.98 -17.47 4.20
C ASP A 25 5.00 -17.20 3.08
N SER A 26 5.88 -16.23 3.26
CA SER A 26 6.97 -15.88 2.35
C SER A 26 8.05 -16.98 2.20
N ARG A 27 7.76 -18.19 2.61
CA ARG A 27 8.66 -19.35 2.58
C ARG A 27 8.70 -20.10 1.24
N GLY A 28 8.36 -19.47 0.14
CA GLY A 28 8.35 -20.10 -1.18
C GLY A 28 8.90 -19.28 -2.32
N GLN A 29 9.30 -18.02 -2.09
CA GLN A 29 9.93 -17.24 -3.16
C GLN A 29 11.30 -17.83 -3.49
N THR A 30 11.48 -18.18 -4.77
CA THR A 30 12.79 -18.60 -5.25
C THR A 30 13.71 -17.38 -5.42
N PHE A 31 15.02 -17.57 -5.31
CA PHE A 31 15.99 -16.47 -5.56
C PHE A 31 15.82 -15.84 -6.95
N LEU A 32 15.20 -16.55 -7.90
CA LEU A 32 14.88 -16.03 -9.23
C LEU A 32 13.73 -15.03 -9.18
N GLU A 33 12.71 -15.29 -8.38
CA GLU A 33 11.60 -14.35 -8.14
C GLU A 33 12.09 -13.10 -7.41
N ASP A 34 12.98 -13.27 -6.43
CA ASP A 34 13.60 -12.14 -5.73
C ASP A 34 14.40 -11.27 -6.70
N LEU A 35 15.20 -11.89 -7.57
CA LEU A 35 15.97 -11.17 -8.60
C LEU A 35 15.04 -10.42 -9.57
N GLU A 36 13.96 -11.07 -10.04
CA GLU A 36 13.00 -10.45 -10.94
C GLU A 36 12.26 -9.27 -10.27
N ASN A 37 11.87 -9.42 -9.02
CA ASN A 37 11.26 -8.33 -8.25
C ASN A 37 12.21 -7.13 -8.06
N ILE A 38 13.50 -7.39 -7.84
CA ILE A 38 14.52 -6.35 -7.77
C ILE A 38 14.66 -5.63 -9.11
N GLU A 39 14.73 -6.35 -10.21
CA GLU A 39 14.84 -5.77 -11.56
C GLU A 39 13.64 -4.89 -11.91
N ILE A 40 12.43 -5.39 -11.67
CA ILE A 40 11.20 -4.62 -11.87
C ILE A 40 11.21 -3.36 -11.00
N SER A 41 11.66 -3.46 -9.75
CA SER A 41 11.77 -2.30 -8.85
C SER A 41 12.79 -1.28 -9.33
N LEU A 42 13.95 -1.73 -9.81
CA LEU A 42 15.04 -0.86 -10.23
C LEU A 42 14.81 -0.26 -11.61
N TYR A 43 14.42 -1.09 -12.59
CA TYR A 43 14.39 -0.73 -14.00
C TYR A 43 12.98 -0.67 -14.60
N GLY A 44 11.99 -1.27 -13.94
CA GLY A 44 10.62 -1.40 -14.45
C GLY A 44 10.38 -2.64 -15.32
N GLU A 45 11.43 -3.40 -15.60
CA GLU A 45 11.39 -4.58 -16.44
C GLU A 45 12.48 -5.59 -16.01
N ARG A 46 12.33 -6.83 -16.47
CA ARG A 46 13.34 -7.86 -16.30
C ARG A 46 14.51 -7.63 -17.25
N LEU A 47 15.75 -7.72 -16.74
CA LEU A 47 16.95 -7.62 -17.56
C LEU A 47 17.10 -8.85 -18.47
N PRO A 48 17.56 -8.67 -19.71
CA PRO A 48 17.90 -9.78 -20.61
C PRO A 48 19.19 -10.45 -20.20
N GLY A 49 19.42 -11.69 -20.65
CA GLY A 49 20.69 -12.40 -20.49
C GLY A 49 20.71 -13.45 -19.38
N ALA A 50 21.89 -14.02 -19.14
CA ALA A 50 22.10 -15.02 -18.11
C ALA A 50 22.02 -14.40 -16.71
N ILE A 51 21.68 -15.21 -15.69
CA ILE A 51 21.53 -14.75 -14.30
C ILE A 51 22.80 -14.02 -13.81
N VAL A 52 23.96 -14.52 -14.16
CA VAL A 52 25.25 -13.93 -13.72
C VAL A 52 25.43 -12.55 -14.36
N ASP A 53 25.15 -12.39 -15.65
CA ASP A 53 25.28 -11.12 -16.35
C ASP A 53 24.30 -10.07 -15.79
N ARG A 54 23.08 -10.51 -15.48
CA ARG A 54 22.05 -9.66 -14.85
C ARG A 54 22.49 -9.21 -13.45
N LEU A 55 23.06 -10.11 -12.65
CA LEU A 55 23.60 -9.77 -11.33
C LEU A 55 24.76 -8.78 -11.42
N GLU A 56 25.69 -9.00 -12.36
CA GLU A 56 26.82 -8.10 -12.59
C GLU A 56 26.38 -6.69 -12.97
N GLN A 57 25.36 -6.58 -13.83
CA GLN A 57 24.77 -5.30 -14.19
C GLN A 57 24.18 -4.59 -12.97
N ILE A 58 23.36 -5.30 -12.19
CA ILE A 58 22.72 -4.75 -10.98
C ILE A 58 23.77 -4.32 -9.94
N GLU A 59 24.80 -5.14 -9.72
CA GLU A 59 25.88 -4.82 -8.78
C GLU A 59 26.65 -3.56 -9.19
N LYS A 60 26.98 -3.44 -10.48
CA LYS A 60 27.63 -2.23 -11.02
C LYS A 60 26.75 -1.01 -10.82
N ASP A 61 25.46 -1.12 -11.10
CA ASP A 61 24.53 0.00 -10.98
C ASP A 61 24.33 0.41 -9.53
N ILE A 62 24.18 -0.54 -8.60
CA ILE A 62 23.93 -0.25 -7.18
C ILE A 62 25.21 0.16 -6.45
N PHE A 63 26.29 -0.62 -6.60
CA PHE A 63 27.51 -0.51 -5.78
C PHE A 63 28.69 0.14 -6.53
N GLY A 64 28.66 0.15 -7.86
CA GLY A 64 29.76 0.60 -8.70
C GLY A 64 30.81 -0.48 -8.96
N GLU A 65 30.64 -1.69 -8.43
CA GLU A 65 31.56 -2.82 -8.54
C GLU A 65 30.83 -4.15 -8.63
N VAL A 66 31.51 -5.18 -9.13
CA VAL A 66 30.98 -6.55 -9.24
C VAL A 66 31.56 -7.41 -8.13
N TYR A 67 30.72 -8.20 -7.48
CA TYR A 67 31.14 -9.11 -6.42
C TYR A 67 31.33 -10.53 -6.93
N THR A 68 32.28 -11.23 -6.32
CA THR A 68 32.53 -12.64 -6.56
C THR A 68 31.80 -13.51 -5.53
N GLY A 69 31.54 -14.77 -5.87
CA GLY A 69 30.95 -15.76 -4.95
C GLY A 69 29.63 -16.36 -5.41
N PRO A 70 28.97 -17.14 -4.53
CA PRO A 70 27.72 -17.81 -4.85
C PRO A 70 26.60 -16.82 -5.21
N VAL A 71 25.80 -17.16 -6.24
CA VAL A 71 24.68 -16.34 -6.73
C VAL A 71 23.72 -15.96 -5.60
N ILE A 72 23.40 -16.89 -4.72
CA ILE A 72 22.47 -16.65 -3.59
C ILE A 72 22.97 -15.53 -2.66
N ASN A 73 24.27 -15.46 -2.39
CA ASN A 73 24.85 -14.43 -1.54
C ASN A 73 24.86 -13.06 -2.23
N ARG A 74 25.07 -13.05 -3.55
CA ARG A 74 25.02 -11.83 -4.38
C ARG A 74 23.59 -11.28 -4.40
N VAL A 75 22.59 -12.12 -4.67
CA VAL A 75 21.16 -11.73 -4.61
C VAL A 75 20.80 -11.21 -3.22
N SER A 76 21.19 -11.90 -2.14
CA SER A 76 20.91 -11.45 -0.77
C SER A 76 21.52 -10.08 -0.45
N ARG A 77 22.73 -9.78 -0.96
CA ARG A 77 23.36 -8.46 -0.79
C ARG A 77 22.60 -7.37 -1.52
N ILE A 78 22.19 -7.63 -2.75
CA ILE A 78 21.38 -6.71 -3.55
C ILE A 78 20.02 -6.48 -2.86
N SER A 79 19.34 -7.55 -2.42
CA SER A 79 18.05 -7.48 -1.74
C SER A 79 18.11 -6.64 -0.46
N ALA A 80 19.23 -6.71 0.28
CA ALA A 80 19.42 -5.92 1.51
C ALA A 80 19.48 -4.40 1.24
N VAL A 81 19.78 -3.98 0.03
CA VAL A 81 19.90 -2.57 -0.36
C VAL A 81 18.72 -2.11 -1.21
N ALA A 82 18.33 -2.92 -2.21
CA ALA A 82 17.28 -2.57 -3.16
C ALA A 82 15.87 -3.01 -2.71
N GLY A 83 15.79 -4.05 -1.87
CA GLY A 83 14.53 -4.65 -1.42
C GLY A 83 13.79 -3.85 -0.35
N SER A 84 12.66 -4.40 0.09
CA SER A 84 11.95 -3.90 1.26
C SER A 84 12.83 -4.06 2.50
N ALA A 85 12.79 -3.10 3.40
CA ALA A 85 13.62 -3.08 4.60
C ALA A 85 13.21 -4.19 5.60
N SER A 86 13.50 -5.44 5.27
CA SER A 86 13.44 -6.52 6.26
C SER A 86 14.63 -6.39 7.19
N GLY A 87 14.39 -6.04 8.44
CA GLY A 87 15.41 -6.00 9.49
C GLY A 87 16.04 -4.63 9.78
N GLY A 88 15.31 -3.52 9.65
CA GLY A 88 15.73 -2.21 10.16
C GLY A 88 16.68 -1.43 9.24
N LYS A 89 16.93 -1.89 8.03
CA LYS A 89 17.76 -1.16 7.04
C LYS A 89 16.88 -0.42 6.03
N VAL A 90 17.12 0.86 5.91
CA VAL A 90 16.45 1.73 4.93
C VAL A 90 16.94 1.39 3.52
N SER A 91 16.03 0.93 2.65
CA SER A 91 16.37 0.59 1.26
C SER A 91 16.64 1.85 0.42
N VAL A 92 17.31 1.68 -0.73
CA VAL A 92 17.51 2.76 -1.69
C VAL A 92 16.18 3.32 -2.20
N ALA A 93 15.19 2.44 -2.43
CA ALA A 93 13.84 2.86 -2.83
C ALA A 93 13.20 3.76 -1.76
N TYR A 94 13.36 3.44 -0.47
CA TYR A 94 12.88 4.27 0.63
C TYR A 94 13.58 5.63 0.65
N LYS A 95 14.92 5.65 0.62
CA LYS A 95 15.70 6.88 0.57
C LYS A 95 15.24 7.81 -0.55
N LEU A 96 15.07 7.26 -1.74
CA LEU A 96 14.64 8.02 -2.91
C LEU A 96 13.19 8.49 -2.82
N ALA A 97 12.28 7.67 -2.27
CA ALA A 97 10.91 8.08 -1.99
C ALA A 97 10.86 9.22 -0.97
N SER A 98 11.73 9.22 0.04
CA SER A 98 11.84 10.31 1.01
C SER A 98 12.30 11.60 0.35
N VAL A 99 13.33 11.55 -0.49
CA VAL A 99 13.77 12.73 -1.28
C VAL A 99 12.66 13.26 -2.16
N GLU A 100 11.96 12.38 -2.91
CA GLU A 100 10.85 12.78 -3.77
C GLU A 100 9.73 13.46 -2.97
N TRP A 101 9.39 12.89 -1.81
CA TRP A 101 8.36 13.45 -0.95
C TRP A 101 8.74 14.85 -0.41
N PHE A 102 9.97 15.05 0.05
CA PHE A 102 10.44 16.37 0.49
C PHE A 102 10.41 17.42 -0.62
N LEU A 103 10.69 17.03 -1.87
CA LEU A 103 10.68 17.93 -3.01
C LEU A 103 9.29 18.25 -3.55
N ARG A 104 8.35 17.29 -3.47
CA ARG A 104 7.09 17.34 -4.22
C ARG A 104 5.83 17.13 -3.38
N GLY A 105 5.95 16.80 -2.09
CA GLY A 105 4.85 16.43 -1.20
C GLY A 105 4.10 15.15 -1.62
N ARG A 106 4.72 14.31 -2.45
CA ARG A 106 4.14 13.04 -2.91
C ARG A 106 5.21 12.12 -3.48
N VAL A 107 4.87 10.83 -3.58
CA VAL A 107 5.69 9.84 -4.30
C VAL A 107 5.02 9.40 -5.60
N THR A 108 5.84 8.91 -6.54
CA THR A 108 5.37 8.33 -7.81
C THR A 108 5.73 6.84 -7.88
N PRO A 109 4.94 6.02 -8.59
CA PRO A 109 5.18 4.58 -8.71
C PRO A 109 6.18 4.24 -9.81
N GLU A 110 7.19 5.07 -10.00
CA GLU A 110 8.20 4.87 -11.04
C GLU A 110 9.31 3.96 -10.57
N PRO A 111 9.97 3.21 -11.49
CA PRO A 111 11.19 2.46 -11.18
C PRO A 111 12.28 3.34 -10.58
N VAL A 112 13.10 2.77 -9.70
CA VAL A 112 14.11 3.50 -8.92
C VAL A 112 15.06 4.32 -9.82
N MET A 113 15.59 3.70 -10.89
CA MET A 113 16.52 4.38 -11.79
C MET A 113 15.88 5.53 -12.56
N THR A 114 14.63 5.35 -13.01
CA THR A 114 13.87 6.40 -13.69
C THR A 114 13.59 7.56 -12.73
N LYS A 115 13.15 7.26 -11.52
CA LYS A 115 12.88 8.24 -10.47
C LYS A 115 14.14 9.01 -10.08
N LEU A 116 15.27 8.32 -9.87
CA LEU A 116 16.54 8.93 -9.57
C LEU A 116 16.96 9.95 -10.64
N ASN A 117 16.99 9.55 -11.91
CA ASN A 117 17.37 10.42 -13.02
C ASN A 117 16.47 11.66 -13.11
N LYS A 118 15.14 11.50 -12.88
CA LYS A 118 14.20 12.64 -12.86
C LYS A 118 14.45 13.61 -11.72
N ILE A 119 14.70 13.09 -10.51
CA ILE A 119 14.99 13.92 -9.35
C ILE A 119 16.30 14.67 -9.55
N GLU A 120 17.35 14.01 -10.00
CA GLU A 120 18.63 14.66 -10.30
C GLU A 120 18.49 15.72 -11.37
N THR A 121 17.77 15.45 -12.44
CA THR A 121 17.50 16.46 -13.46
C THR A 121 16.80 17.70 -12.88
N ILE A 122 15.86 17.51 -11.94
CA ILE A 122 15.18 18.64 -11.27
C ILE A 122 16.13 19.39 -10.34
N VAL A 123 16.96 18.68 -9.57
CA VAL A 123 17.78 19.28 -8.51
C VAL A 123 19.15 19.75 -9.03
N LEU A 124 19.76 19.00 -9.95
CA LEU A 124 21.12 19.20 -10.42
C LEU A 124 21.20 19.70 -11.87
N GLY A 125 20.10 19.64 -12.63
CA GLY A 125 20.03 19.99 -14.05
C GLY A 125 20.28 18.81 -15.00
N GLU A 126 20.95 17.75 -14.55
CA GLU A 126 21.25 16.55 -15.33
C GLU A 126 21.36 15.31 -14.43
N PRO A 127 21.22 14.09 -14.98
CA PRO A 127 21.47 12.87 -14.24
C PRO A 127 22.91 12.77 -13.74
N GLY A 128 23.08 12.34 -12.48
CA GLY A 128 24.39 12.15 -11.86
C GLY A 128 25.14 10.95 -12.41
N MET A 129 26.45 10.93 -12.17
CA MET A 129 27.34 9.80 -12.48
C MET A 129 27.68 8.99 -11.24
N GLY A 130 28.04 7.71 -11.43
CA GLY A 130 28.45 6.81 -10.35
C GLY A 130 27.35 5.84 -9.91
N SER A 131 27.60 5.14 -8.81
CA SER A 131 26.68 4.11 -8.30
C SER A 131 25.38 4.71 -7.78
N LEU A 132 24.30 3.94 -7.86
CA LEU A 132 22.98 4.29 -7.32
C LEU A 132 23.08 4.74 -5.85
N MET A 133 23.85 4.02 -5.02
CA MET A 133 24.01 4.36 -3.61
C MET A 133 24.64 5.75 -3.43
N THR A 134 25.74 6.03 -4.14
CA THR A 134 26.43 7.33 -4.05
C THR A 134 25.52 8.47 -4.48
N ARG A 135 24.81 8.30 -5.59
CA ARG A 135 23.88 9.30 -6.13
C ARG A 135 22.70 9.58 -5.19
N VAL A 136 22.11 8.52 -4.62
CA VAL A 136 21.00 8.68 -3.66
C VAL A 136 21.47 9.30 -2.35
N ASP A 137 22.64 8.90 -1.83
CA ASP A 137 23.18 9.50 -0.59
C ASP A 137 23.53 10.99 -0.80
N TYR A 138 24.00 11.37 -2.00
CA TYR A 138 24.20 12.77 -2.35
C TYR A 138 22.87 13.56 -2.38
N LEU A 139 21.82 13.02 -2.99
CA LEU A 139 20.49 13.64 -2.98
C LEU A 139 19.93 13.78 -1.57
N LEU A 140 20.12 12.78 -0.70
CA LEU A 140 19.72 12.90 0.72
C LEU A 140 20.41 14.10 1.37
N ALA A 141 21.73 14.21 1.16
CA ALA A 141 22.53 15.25 1.79
C ALA A 141 22.13 16.67 1.39
N ILE A 142 21.61 16.86 0.17
CA ILE A 142 21.25 18.20 -0.33
C ILE A 142 19.75 18.50 -0.27
N CYS A 143 18.89 17.49 -0.22
CA CYS A 143 17.43 17.67 -0.29
C CYS A 143 16.74 17.53 1.06
N LEU A 144 17.30 16.79 2.02
CA LEU A 144 16.69 16.60 3.32
C LEU A 144 17.15 17.66 4.34
N PRO A 145 16.29 18.05 5.28
CA PRO A 145 16.73 18.81 6.45
C PRO A 145 17.86 18.05 7.15
N ASP A 146 18.86 18.69 7.65
CA ASP A 146 20.06 18.09 8.28
C ASP A 146 20.86 17.13 7.36
N GLY A 147 20.52 16.97 6.07
CA GLY A 147 21.21 16.11 5.12
C GLY A 147 21.10 14.60 5.42
N THR A 148 20.21 14.18 6.31
CA THR A 148 20.08 12.79 6.74
C THR A 148 18.63 12.34 6.83
N LEU A 149 18.37 11.07 6.47
CA LEU A 149 17.08 10.45 6.66
C LEU A 149 16.96 9.89 8.09
N LYS A 150 16.09 10.48 8.89
CA LYS A 150 15.75 9.98 10.23
C LYS A 150 14.55 9.07 10.13
N THR A 151 14.62 7.88 10.74
CA THR A 151 13.53 6.90 10.73
C THR A 151 13.33 6.32 12.13
N GLU A 152 12.11 5.89 12.43
CA GLU A 152 11.74 5.28 13.68
C GLU A 152 10.80 4.10 13.45
N ASP A 153 10.93 3.07 14.28
CA ASP A 153 10.00 1.94 14.32
C ASP A 153 8.66 2.38 14.89
N ILE A 154 7.60 2.21 14.13
CA ILE A 154 6.24 2.61 14.51
C ILE A 154 5.24 1.50 14.16
N ILE A 155 4.14 1.44 14.88
CA ILE A 155 3.03 0.54 14.56
C ILE A 155 1.91 1.38 13.92
N ILE A 156 1.55 1.05 12.68
CA ILE A 156 0.31 1.52 12.07
C ILE A 156 -0.82 0.70 12.71
N PRO A 157 -1.73 1.32 13.49
CA PRO A 157 -2.78 0.57 14.17
C PRO A 157 -3.84 0.06 13.18
N GLN A 158 -4.47 -1.06 13.52
CA GLN A 158 -5.67 -1.53 12.82
C GLN A 158 -6.77 -0.46 12.89
N GLY A 159 -7.54 -0.30 11.81
CA GLY A 159 -8.62 0.68 11.74
C GLY A 159 -8.17 2.13 11.53
N GLN A 160 -6.88 2.38 11.18
CA GLN A 160 -6.41 3.69 10.75
C GLN A 160 -7.09 4.07 9.43
N PRO A 161 -7.79 5.22 9.36
CA PRO A 161 -8.39 5.68 8.11
C PRO A 161 -7.34 6.02 7.05
N VAL A 162 -7.59 5.57 5.83
CA VAL A 162 -6.76 5.80 4.64
C VAL A 162 -7.64 6.36 3.55
N LEU A 163 -7.34 7.57 3.05
CA LEU A 163 -8.03 8.15 1.91
C LEU A 163 -7.41 7.63 0.62
N ILE A 164 -8.19 6.91 -0.15
CA ILE A 164 -7.80 6.38 -1.46
C ILE A 164 -8.55 7.09 -2.58
N LYS A 165 -7.94 7.13 -3.76
CA LYS A 165 -8.53 7.67 -4.99
C LYS A 165 -8.50 6.63 -6.10
N LEU A 166 -9.64 6.41 -6.73
CA LEU A 166 -9.76 5.54 -7.90
C LEU A 166 -9.21 6.26 -9.14
N LEU A 167 -8.30 5.61 -9.88
CA LEU A 167 -7.62 6.24 -11.03
C LEU A 167 -8.33 6.01 -12.36
N LYS A 168 -9.29 5.10 -12.43
CA LYS A 168 -10.10 4.82 -13.62
C LYS A 168 -11.55 4.55 -13.23
N LYS A 169 -12.48 4.93 -14.08
CA LYS A 169 -13.92 4.64 -13.93
C LYS A 169 -14.16 3.13 -13.81
N LEU A 170 -15.04 2.73 -12.90
CA LEU A 170 -15.66 1.40 -12.88
C LEU A 170 -17.14 1.53 -13.20
N ASP A 171 -17.68 0.55 -13.96
CA ASP A 171 -19.04 0.58 -14.47
C ASP A 171 -19.58 -0.86 -14.59
N SER A 172 -20.66 -1.17 -13.87
CA SER A 172 -21.21 -2.53 -13.81
C SER A 172 -21.68 -3.08 -15.16
N SER A 173 -21.91 -2.19 -16.15
CA SER A 173 -22.29 -2.59 -17.50
C SER A 173 -21.11 -3.04 -18.36
N SER A 174 -19.88 -2.67 -18.03
CA SER A 174 -18.70 -2.89 -18.88
C SER A 174 -17.48 -3.46 -18.16
N THR A 175 -17.34 -3.24 -16.84
CA THR A 175 -16.24 -3.79 -16.04
C THR A 175 -16.40 -5.30 -15.92
N GLN A 176 -15.30 -6.04 -16.03
CA GLN A 176 -15.30 -7.49 -15.90
C GLN A 176 -14.77 -7.95 -14.54
N LYS A 177 -15.22 -9.13 -14.08
CA LYS A 177 -14.62 -9.83 -12.96
C LYS A 177 -13.14 -10.09 -13.21
N GLY A 178 -12.28 -9.88 -12.20
CA GLY A 178 -10.82 -9.97 -12.29
C GLY A 178 -10.14 -8.68 -12.74
N TYR A 179 -10.90 -7.63 -13.10
CA TYR A 179 -10.33 -6.34 -13.45
C TYR A 179 -9.54 -5.76 -12.25
N LYS A 180 -8.32 -5.28 -12.51
CA LYS A 180 -7.47 -4.61 -11.51
C LYS A 180 -7.76 -3.12 -11.52
N ALA A 181 -8.53 -2.66 -10.55
CA ALA A 181 -8.85 -1.26 -10.36
C ALA A 181 -7.64 -0.53 -9.75
N GLU A 182 -7.01 0.36 -10.48
CA GLU A 182 -5.87 1.14 -10.02
C GLU A 182 -6.29 2.16 -8.95
N ILE A 183 -5.56 2.19 -7.83
CA ILE A 183 -5.85 3.00 -6.65
C ILE A 183 -4.59 3.77 -6.25
N GLU A 184 -4.73 5.05 -5.94
CA GLU A 184 -3.70 5.92 -5.40
C GLU A 184 -4.06 6.35 -3.96
N ILE A 185 -3.08 6.45 -3.09
CA ILE A 185 -3.23 7.08 -1.77
C ILE A 185 -3.36 8.58 -1.97
N ALA A 186 -4.50 9.14 -1.59
CA ALA A 186 -4.83 10.54 -1.82
C ALA A 186 -4.26 11.49 -0.76
N LYS A 187 -3.93 10.97 0.44
CA LYS A 187 -3.36 11.72 1.57
C LYS A 187 -2.25 10.93 2.25
N ASP A 188 -1.25 11.65 2.78
CA ASP A 188 -0.20 11.05 3.61
C ASP A 188 -0.80 10.37 4.86
N ILE A 189 -0.22 9.25 5.27
CA ILE A 189 -0.54 8.60 6.54
C ILE A 189 0.59 8.88 7.50
N LEU A 190 0.26 9.60 8.57
CA LEU A 190 1.17 9.96 9.65
C LEU A 190 0.75 9.25 10.93
N ILE A 191 1.71 8.69 11.63
CA ILE A 191 1.55 8.14 12.98
C ILE A 191 2.64 8.77 13.84
N ASP A 192 2.27 9.46 14.91
CA ASP A 192 3.20 10.12 15.86
C ASP A 192 4.30 10.97 15.15
N ASN A 193 3.92 11.79 14.18
CA ASN A 193 4.81 12.61 13.32
C ASN A 193 5.75 11.80 12.41
N GLN A 194 5.53 10.50 12.28
CA GLN A 194 6.24 9.65 11.33
C GLN A 194 5.40 9.51 10.06
N LEU A 195 5.95 9.84 8.91
CA LEU A 195 5.34 9.52 7.63
C LEU A 195 5.54 8.03 7.35
N VAL A 196 4.44 7.28 7.31
CA VAL A 196 4.49 5.82 7.11
C VAL A 196 4.05 5.41 5.71
N VAL A 197 3.05 6.08 5.13
CA VAL A 197 2.64 5.88 3.73
C VAL A 197 2.48 7.24 3.07
N ALA A 198 3.19 7.48 1.99
CA ALA A 198 3.16 8.76 1.30
C ALA A 198 2.00 8.85 0.31
N LYS A 199 1.43 10.04 0.18
CA LYS A 199 0.52 10.41 -0.91
C LYS A 199 1.14 10.08 -2.26
N GLY A 200 0.33 9.56 -3.20
CA GLY A 200 0.77 9.14 -4.52
C GLY A 200 1.24 7.68 -4.57
N SER A 201 1.40 7.00 -3.42
CA SER A 201 1.62 5.55 -3.40
C SER A 201 0.48 4.83 -4.09
N ARG A 202 0.77 3.76 -4.84
CA ARG A 202 -0.23 3.03 -5.62
C ARG A 202 -0.41 1.60 -5.17
N THR A 203 -1.64 1.14 -5.30
CA THR A 203 -2.06 -0.25 -5.15
C THR A 203 -3.19 -0.53 -6.14
N HIS A 204 -3.85 -1.66 -6.01
CA HIS A 204 -5.04 -1.99 -6.80
C HIS A 204 -6.06 -2.74 -5.95
N GLY A 205 -7.30 -2.69 -6.41
CA GLY A 205 -8.35 -3.58 -5.97
C GLY A 205 -8.69 -4.57 -7.08
N ILE A 206 -9.12 -5.77 -6.72
CA ILE A 206 -9.58 -6.78 -7.67
C ILE A 206 -11.09 -6.79 -7.67
N VAL A 207 -11.70 -6.62 -8.83
CA VAL A 207 -13.15 -6.74 -9.00
C VAL A 207 -13.52 -8.22 -8.90
N THR A 208 -14.20 -8.60 -7.82
CA THR A 208 -14.55 -10.01 -7.52
C THR A 208 -15.94 -10.38 -8.03
N GLU A 209 -16.85 -9.41 -8.13
CA GLU A 209 -18.21 -9.62 -8.62
C GLU A 209 -18.72 -8.36 -9.35
N VAL A 210 -19.41 -8.56 -10.46
CA VAL A 210 -20.10 -7.51 -11.21
C VAL A 210 -21.47 -8.01 -11.58
N THR A 211 -22.48 -7.19 -11.32
CA THR A 211 -23.86 -7.43 -11.75
C THR A 211 -24.36 -6.16 -12.42
N PRO A 212 -24.64 -6.15 -13.73
CA PRO A 212 -25.25 -4.99 -14.38
C PRO A 212 -26.71 -4.81 -13.92
N ALA A 213 -27.21 -3.59 -14.03
CA ALA A 213 -28.63 -3.32 -13.83
C ALA A 213 -29.48 -4.18 -14.74
N GLY A 214 -30.67 -4.52 -14.29
CA GLY A 214 -31.56 -5.40 -15.03
C GLY A 214 -33.00 -4.90 -15.10
N ARG A 215 -33.83 -5.63 -15.85
CA ARG A 215 -35.28 -5.40 -15.88
C ARG A 215 -35.88 -5.60 -14.50
N LEU A 216 -37.00 -4.93 -14.23
CA LEU A 216 -37.76 -4.99 -12.96
C LEU A 216 -37.01 -4.35 -11.78
N GLY A 217 -36.18 -3.35 -12.04
CA GLY A 217 -35.49 -2.60 -10.96
C GLY A 217 -34.31 -3.34 -10.31
N ARG A 218 -33.75 -4.37 -10.98
CA ARG A 218 -32.55 -5.04 -10.46
C ARG A 218 -31.37 -4.08 -10.41
N ASP A 219 -30.72 -4.02 -9.25
CA ASP A 219 -29.61 -3.12 -8.96
C ASP A 219 -28.32 -3.51 -9.70
N GLY A 220 -27.58 -2.51 -10.17
CA GLY A 220 -26.21 -2.66 -10.56
C GLY A 220 -25.30 -2.82 -9.32
N LYS A 221 -24.30 -3.72 -9.39
CA LYS A 221 -23.38 -4.03 -8.30
C LYS A 221 -21.96 -4.21 -8.82
N ILE A 222 -20.99 -3.65 -8.09
CA ILE A 222 -19.55 -3.95 -8.24
C ILE A 222 -19.02 -4.28 -6.87
N THR A 223 -18.38 -5.44 -6.73
CA THR A 223 -17.65 -5.84 -5.51
C THR A 223 -16.16 -5.76 -5.76
N LEU A 224 -15.44 -5.07 -4.88
CA LEU A 224 -14.01 -4.82 -4.96
C LEU A 224 -13.31 -5.39 -3.73
N GLU A 225 -12.28 -6.19 -3.94
CA GLU A 225 -11.35 -6.66 -2.92
C GLU A 225 -10.09 -5.82 -2.95
N LEU A 226 -9.79 -5.14 -1.84
CA LEU A 226 -8.61 -4.29 -1.74
C LEU A 226 -7.36 -5.13 -1.53
N GLN A 227 -6.30 -4.77 -2.23
CA GLN A 227 -4.97 -5.27 -1.95
C GLN A 227 -4.26 -4.34 -0.96
N GLY A 228 -3.23 -4.86 -0.28
CA GLY A 228 -2.44 -4.04 0.64
C GLY A 228 -1.70 -2.91 -0.07
N ILE A 229 -1.41 -1.85 0.67
CA ILE A 229 -0.54 -0.75 0.24
C ILE A 229 0.86 -0.92 0.81
N LYS A 230 1.89 -0.56 0.04
CA LYS A 230 3.26 -0.54 0.54
C LYS A 230 3.51 0.74 1.34
N ALA A 231 3.95 0.59 2.57
CA ALA A 231 4.55 1.66 3.35
C ALA A 231 5.87 2.14 2.70
N LEU A 232 6.44 3.25 3.18
CA LEU A 232 7.70 3.79 2.63
C LEU A 232 8.86 2.78 2.70
N ASP A 233 8.89 1.96 3.73
CA ASP A 233 9.88 0.90 3.92
C ASP A 233 9.61 -0.37 3.08
N GLY A 234 8.52 -0.36 2.29
CA GLY A 234 8.10 -1.49 1.45
C GLY A 234 7.26 -2.54 2.17
N THR A 235 7.02 -2.40 3.48
CA THR A 235 6.14 -3.29 4.23
C THR A 235 4.70 -3.18 3.72
N VAL A 236 4.05 -4.32 3.52
CA VAL A 236 2.66 -4.35 3.04
C VAL A 236 1.69 -4.15 4.20
N VAL A 237 0.87 -3.11 4.10
CA VAL A 237 -0.20 -2.78 5.04
C VAL A 237 -1.53 -3.21 4.42
N PRO A 238 -2.25 -4.19 5.00
CA PRO A 238 -3.52 -4.64 4.46
C PRO A 238 -4.57 -3.54 4.57
N LEU A 239 -5.43 -3.43 3.55
CA LEU A 239 -6.55 -2.49 3.50
C LEU A 239 -7.88 -3.24 3.55
N VAL A 240 -8.82 -2.68 4.30
CA VAL A 240 -10.16 -3.25 4.46
C VAL A 240 -11.23 -2.15 4.42
N PHE A 241 -12.46 -2.54 4.14
CA PHE A 241 -13.63 -1.72 4.38
C PHE A 241 -14.17 -2.02 5.78
N ASP A 242 -14.41 -0.98 6.58
CA ASP A 242 -14.96 -1.12 7.93
C ASP A 242 -16.12 -0.14 8.20
N GLU A 243 -16.80 -0.33 9.32
CA GLU A 243 -17.94 0.48 9.70
C GLU A 243 -17.56 1.95 10.00
N LYS A 244 -16.36 2.19 10.53
CA LYS A 244 -15.88 3.54 10.83
C LYS A 244 -15.66 4.34 9.56
N THR A 245 -15.00 3.75 8.57
CA THR A 245 -14.76 4.38 7.27
C THR A 245 -16.05 4.52 6.45
N ARG A 246 -17.03 3.65 6.64
CA ARG A 246 -18.39 3.82 6.06
C ARG A 246 -18.99 5.17 6.47
N ARG A 247 -18.95 5.52 7.75
CA ARG A 247 -19.47 6.81 8.25
C ARG A 247 -18.69 8.01 7.71
N LEU A 248 -17.35 7.88 7.57
CA LEU A 248 -16.54 8.92 6.95
C LEU A 248 -16.93 9.12 5.48
N ASN A 249 -17.17 8.03 4.75
CA ASN A 249 -17.59 8.09 3.34
C ASN A 249 -18.99 8.69 3.18
N GLU A 250 -19.93 8.40 4.05
CA GLU A 250 -21.24 9.05 4.07
C GLU A 250 -21.09 10.57 4.22
N SER A 251 -20.25 11.03 5.14
CA SER A 251 -19.98 12.47 5.33
C SER A 251 -19.29 13.10 4.12
N LEU A 252 -18.35 12.39 3.49
CA LEU A 252 -17.63 12.85 2.30
C LEU A 252 -18.57 13.01 1.10
N GLN A 253 -19.51 12.08 0.90
CA GLN A 253 -20.50 12.13 -0.18
C GLN A 253 -21.44 13.35 -0.03
N TRP A 254 -21.84 13.71 1.18
CA TRP A 254 -22.63 14.91 1.44
C TRP A 254 -21.86 16.21 1.13
N ALA A 255 -20.55 16.22 1.38
CA ALA A 255 -19.70 17.40 1.15
C ALA A 255 -19.41 17.68 -0.34
N ILE A 256 -19.31 16.63 -1.16
CA ILE A 256 -18.95 16.74 -2.59
C ILE A 256 -20.17 17.00 -3.48
N GLY A 257 -21.40 16.87 -2.93
CA GLY A 257 -22.65 17.00 -3.70
C GLY A 257 -23.02 15.73 -4.46
N ALA A 258 -24.31 15.55 -4.75
CA ALA A 258 -24.97 14.33 -5.22
C ALA A 258 -24.57 13.84 -6.64
N GLY A 259 -23.30 13.93 -7.02
CA GLY A 259 -22.77 13.42 -8.30
C GLY A 259 -22.52 11.90 -8.33
N LEU A 260 -22.43 11.25 -7.17
CA LEU A 260 -22.35 9.79 -7.09
C LEU A 260 -23.78 9.24 -7.06
N ALA A 261 -24.29 8.82 -8.22
CA ALA A 261 -25.58 8.15 -8.34
C ALA A 261 -25.48 6.71 -7.83
N GLY A 262 -25.20 6.55 -6.51
CA GLY A 262 -25.14 5.23 -5.89
C GLY A 262 -24.65 5.28 -4.46
N PHE A 263 -25.26 4.48 -3.61
CA PHE A 263 -24.77 4.26 -2.25
C PHE A 263 -23.63 3.25 -2.31
N ILE A 264 -22.44 3.62 -1.80
CA ILE A 264 -21.40 2.65 -1.49
C ILE A 264 -21.86 1.92 -0.25
N VAL A 265 -22.47 0.75 -0.42
CA VAL A 265 -22.80 -0.14 0.69
C VAL A 265 -21.59 -1.04 0.89
N PHE A 266 -20.89 -0.82 1.98
CA PHE A 266 -19.86 -1.77 2.38
C PHE A 266 -20.52 -3.08 2.79
N GLY A 267 -20.06 -4.19 2.22
CA GLY A 267 -20.43 -5.54 2.65
C GLY A 267 -20.06 -5.78 4.12
N PRO A 268 -20.36 -6.96 4.68
CA PRO A 268 -19.93 -7.30 6.02
C PRO A 268 -18.42 -7.09 6.16
N VAL A 269 -18.01 -6.58 7.32
CA VAL A 269 -16.64 -6.18 7.68
C VAL A 269 -15.59 -7.13 7.09
N GLY A 270 -14.69 -6.59 6.24
CA GLY A 270 -13.62 -7.37 5.61
C GLY A 270 -12.98 -6.66 4.41
N ALA A 271 -12.11 -7.36 3.70
CA ALA A 271 -11.40 -6.84 2.52
C ALA A 271 -12.33 -6.50 1.33
N LEU A 272 -13.60 -6.91 1.37
CA LEU A 272 -14.58 -6.74 0.28
C LEU A 272 -15.47 -5.53 0.52
N GLY A 273 -15.48 -4.58 -0.41
CA GLY A 273 -16.45 -3.50 -0.50
C GLY A 273 -17.32 -3.66 -1.74
N ALA A 274 -18.60 -3.33 -1.63
CA ALA A 274 -19.52 -3.37 -2.76
C ALA A 274 -20.22 -2.03 -2.96
N VAL A 275 -20.36 -1.60 -4.21
CA VAL A 275 -21.14 -0.45 -4.63
C VAL A 275 -22.42 -0.95 -5.27
N PHE A 276 -23.56 -0.47 -4.77
CA PHE A 276 -24.89 -0.77 -5.31
C PHE A 276 -25.56 0.51 -5.77
N VAL A 277 -26.26 0.43 -6.90
CA VAL A 277 -27.13 1.51 -7.38
C VAL A 277 -28.50 0.93 -7.69
N HIS A 278 -29.53 1.46 -7.03
CA HIS A 278 -30.89 0.94 -7.18
C HIS A 278 -31.46 1.21 -8.59
N GLY A 279 -31.81 0.14 -9.30
CA GLY A 279 -32.44 0.20 -10.61
C GLY A 279 -31.59 0.77 -11.75
N LYS A 280 -30.28 1.04 -11.52
CA LYS A 280 -29.34 1.57 -12.51
C LYS A 280 -27.99 0.87 -12.39
N ASP A 281 -27.15 1.00 -13.41
CA ASP A 281 -25.78 0.52 -13.34
C ASP A 281 -25.00 1.22 -12.24
N ALA A 282 -24.18 0.45 -11.52
CA ALA A 282 -23.25 0.98 -10.54
C ALA A 282 -22.06 1.62 -11.27
N ILE A 283 -21.90 2.93 -11.10
CA ILE A 283 -20.81 3.69 -11.73
C ILE A 283 -20.01 4.35 -10.62
N ILE A 284 -18.70 4.07 -10.59
CA ILE A 284 -17.73 4.76 -9.77
C ILE A 284 -16.86 5.59 -10.72
N PRO A 285 -17.00 6.93 -10.72
CA PRO A 285 -16.21 7.79 -11.59
C PRO A 285 -14.71 7.70 -11.31
N GLU A 286 -13.90 8.00 -12.31
CA GLU A 286 -12.50 8.30 -12.14
C GLU A 286 -12.31 9.47 -11.17
N GLY A 287 -11.29 9.42 -10.33
CA GLY A 287 -11.02 10.45 -9.33
C GLY A 287 -11.88 10.33 -8.05
N THR A 288 -12.78 9.34 -7.96
CA THR A 288 -13.56 9.12 -6.74
C THR A 288 -12.65 8.84 -5.56
N GLU A 289 -12.78 9.65 -4.53
CA GLU A 289 -12.08 9.48 -3.26
C GLU A 289 -12.98 8.80 -2.24
N LEU A 290 -12.42 7.88 -1.45
CA LEU A 290 -13.13 7.20 -0.38
C LEU A 290 -12.16 6.76 0.72
N TYR A 291 -12.68 6.66 1.95
CA TYR A 291 -11.95 6.14 3.09
C TYR A 291 -12.03 4.61 3.15
N VAL A 292 -10.89 3.99 3.39
CA VAL A 292 -10.74 2.59 3.77
C VAL A 292 -9.93 2.54 5.07
N ALA A 293 -9.80 1.39 5.70
CA ALA A 293 -9.04 1.24 6.94
C ALA A 293 -7.88 0.27 6.76
N THR A 294 -6.89 0.39 7.62
CA THR A 294 -5.86 -0.65 7.77
C THR A 294 -6.49 -1.89 8.41
N GLY A 295 -6.15 -3.07 7.88
CA GLY A 295 -6.76 -4.35 8.29
C GLY A 295 -6.12 -5.01 9.50
N ALA A 296 -4.93 -4.58 9.92
CA ALA A 296 -4.19 -5.13 11.03
C ALA A 296 -3.19 -4.11 11.58
N ASP A 297 -2.67 -4.38 12.78
CA ASP A 297 -1.49 -3.68 13.31
C ASP A 297 -0.26 -4.10 12.52
N VAL A 298 0.47 -3.13 11.96
CA VAL A 298 1.64 -3.39 11.12
C VAL A 298 2.82 -2.57 11.60
N ARG A 299 3.94 -3.21 11.94
CA ARG A 299 5.19 -2.53 12.27
C ARG A 299 5.88 -2.11 10.97
N VAL A 300 6.26 -0.84 10.91
CA VAL A 300 6.95 -0.21 9.77
C VAL A 300 8.05 0.73 10.26
N HIS A 301 8.96 1.11 9.38
CA HIS A 301 9.91 2.20 9.60
C HIS A 301 9.33 3.48 9.02
N GLY A 302 8.84 4.36 9.89
CA GLY A 302 8.34 5.68 9.52
C GLY A 302 9.48 6.68 9.30
N MET A 303 9.28 7.64 8.39
CA MET A 303 10.17 8.78 8.21
C MET A 303 9.81 9.89 9.20
N THR A 304 10.76 10.26 10.05
CA THR A 304 10.57 11.36 11.01
C THR A 304 10.52 12.69 10.26
N LEU A 305 9.40 13.40 10.40
CA LEU A 305 9.24 14.72 9.82
C LEU A 305 9.70 15.83 10.77
N PRO A 306 10.23 16.94 10.27
CA PRO A 306 10.41 18.17 11.05
C PRO A 306 9.08 18.61 11.68
N ALA A 307 9.14 19.13 12.89
CA ALA A 307 7.93 19.44 13.67
C ALA A 307 6.99 20.44 12.99
N ASP A 308 7.52 21.42 12.29
CA ASP A 308 6.79 22.43 11.50
C ASP A 308 6.03 21.80 10.33
N VAL A 309 6.68 20.89 9.60
CA VAL A 309 6.08 20.15 8.48
C VAL A 309 5.00 19.19 8.97
N ALA A 310 5.26 18.46 10.06
CA ALA A 310 4.30 17.53 10.63
C ALA A 310 3.01 18.24 11.11
N VAL A 311 3.14 19.42 11.74
CA VAL A 311 1.98 20.21 12.21
C VAL A 311 1.10 20.68 11.07
N GLU A 312 1.67 21.10 9.94
CA GLU A 312 0.90 21.54 8.78
C GLU A 312 0.09 20.38 8.17
N LEU A 313 0.69 19.23 8.02
CA LEU A 313 0.02 18.04 7.49
C LEU A 313 -1.10 17.50 8.40
N ILE A 314 -0.90 17.56 9.72
CA ILE A 314 -1.89 17.10 10.72
C ILE A 314 -3.14 18.00 10.71
N LYS A 315 -3.01 19.30 10.49
CA LYS A 315 -4.15 20.23 10.42
C LYS A 315 -5.17 19.85 9.34
N ASP A 316 -4.70 19.22 8.27
CA ASP A 316 -5.55 18.76 7.17
C ASP A 316 -6.14 17.35 7.39
N MET A 317 -5.80 16.66 8.48
CA MET A 317 -6.36 15.34 8.77
C MET A 317 -7.77 15.46 9.37
N PRO A 318 -8.74 14.61 8.96
CA PRO A 318 -10.05 14.62 9.55
C PRO A 318 -9.97 14.24 11.03
N VAL A 319 -10.44 15.12 11.90
CA VAL A 319 -10.57 14.82 13.34
C VAL A 319 -11.67 13.79 13.50
N VAL A 320 -11.30 12.55 13.74
CA VAL A 320 -12.26 11.49 14.10
C VAL A 320 -12.55 11.60 15.58
N GLU A 321 -13.56 12.39 15.95
CA GLU A 321 -14.10 12.35 17.32
C GLU A 321 -14.64 10.94 17.61
N ILE A 322 -13.91 10.18 18.40
CA ILE A 322 -14.39 8.91 18.95
C ILE A 322 -15.37 9.28 20.09
N LYS A 323 -16.67 9.41 19.77
CA LYS A 323 -17.66 9.46 20.83
C LYS A 323 -17.70 8.10 21.52
N PRO A 324 -17.52 8.04 22.86
CA PRO A 324 -17.63 6.77 23.56
C PRO A 324 -19.01 6.16 23.34
N VAL A 325 -19.02 4.88 23.00
CA VAL A 325 -20.26 4.10 22.93
C VAL A 325 -20.82 4.02 24.34
N LYS A 326 -22.04 4.55 24.54
CA LYS A 326 -22.82 4.39 25.77
C LYS A 326 -23.42 2.98 25.83
#